data_29c8ed5112075a162b08c624f942c295
#
_entry.id   29c8ed5112075a162b08c624f942c295
#
_cell.length_a   1.000
_cell.length_b   1.000
_cell.length_c   1.000
_cell.angle_alpha   90.00
_cell.angle_beta   90.00
_cell.angle_gamma   90.00
#
_symmetry.space_group_name_H-M   'P 1'
#
loop_
_entity.id
_entity.type
_entity.pdbx_description
1 polymer ?
#
loop_
_entity_poly.entity_id
_entity_poly.type
_entity_poly.pdbx_seq_one_letter_code
_entity_poly.pdbx_strand_id
1 'polypeptide(L)'
;MPVAKITMRFPLFLGLFGAALACSAEFNVKEFGAVGDGLAMDTVALQKTIDACNAAGGGMVRVPPGQYHIGTIHLKSDVTLSLDHGAALLGSQNLADYPIDGLDDPREGGPRCLLYAADAVNIRIEGLGVIDGRGTAEAFPRTRSGSKERLPRPRLLRMVNCRNLAFSGVAYKRPAFWGIHLIDCKDIVFNGVTVRMRNNNYNNDGLDLDGCENVLIENCDIESGDDAICLKSSKNPCRNIVVRGCRVASNTAALKFGTSSRGGFIDVDVSNCYFHDCPMGAIKLQCVDGGRLENIDISRIVMEEVGCPVFIRLGNRGRKYENKTDRHVAGQDAGSQPEGMPVGTLKNVRISDLSATVTIEEREKALRATYKGLTLDKTLGVTDAEKSKAGPIMISGIPGHRVENVVLENIEISFPGHGTEADVKREVAEDVARYPEQYFFGVLPAWGAYVRHAKNIEFKNVSLSTRLADQREKIVLVDVEGFAER
;
A
#
# COMPACT_ATOMS: atom_id res chain seq x y z
N MET A 1 -22.56 19.77 12.79
CA MET A 1 -23.23 19.70 11.47
C MET A 1 -23.15 18.27 11.02
N PRO A 2 -24.20 17.64 10.49
CA PRO A 2 -24.10 16.26 10.03
C PRO A 2 -23.06 16.20 8.91
N VAL A 3 -22.09 15.31 9.04
CA VAL A 3 -21.18 14.96 7.94
C VAL A 3 -22.07 14.47 6.80
N ALA A 4 -22.14 15.21 5.72
CA ALA A 4 -22.96 14.85 4.58
C ALA A 4 -22.53 13.45 4.10
N LYS A 5 -23.49 12.54 3.91
CA LYS A 5 -23.21 11.28 3.22
C LYS A 5 -22.60 11.64 1.86
N ILE A 6 -21.32 11.33 1.70
CA ILE A 6 -20.65 11.49 0.41
C ILE A 6 -21.28 10.46 -0.52
N THR A 7 -22.28 10.89 -1.29
CA THR A 7 -22.80 10.09 -2.39
C THR A 7 -21.80 10.26 -3.51
N MET A 8 -20.73 9.48 -3.51
CA MET A 8 -19.81 9.42 -4.63
C MET A 8 -20.61 8.98 -5.86
N ARG A 9 -20.88 9.91 -6.77
CA ARG A 9 -21.39 9.61 -8.09
C ARG A 9 -20.19 9.20 -8.92
N PHE A 10 -19.88 7.91 -8.94
CA PHE A 10 -19.10 7.40 -10.06
C PHE A 10 -19.90 7.69 -11.32
N PRO A 11 -19.35 8.33 -12.35
CA PRO A 11 -19.89 8.15 -13.68
C PRO A 11 -19.96 6.63 -13.88
N LEU A 12 -21.13 6.14 -14.19
CA LEU A 12 -21.44 4.72 -14.30
C LEU A 12 -20.29 4.02 -15.04
N PHE A 13 -19.38 3.34 -14.34
CA PHE A 13 -18.36 2.46 -14.92
C PHE A 13 -18.97 1.25 -15.66
N LEU A 14 -20.31 1.15 -15.71
CA LEU A 14 -21.03 0.19 -16.55
C LEU A 14 -20.72 0.34 -18.06
N GLY A 15 -20.14 1.45 -18.50
CA GLY A 15 -19.74 1.65 -19.90
C GLY A 15 -18.41 1.02 -20.29
N LEU A 16 -17.54 0.67 -19.33
CA LEU A 16 -16.23 0.09 -19.61
C LEU A 16 -16.27 -1.42 -19.96
N PHE A 17 -17.33 -2.12 -19.59
CA PHE A 17 -17.55 -3.53 -19.96
C PHE A 17 -18.48 -3.74 -21.14
N GLY A 18 -19.05 -2.66 -21.66
CA GLY A 18 -20.08 -2.69 -22.72
C GLY A 18 -19.65 -2.12 -24.07
N ALA A 19 -18.37 -1.97 -24.35
CA ALA A 19 -17.92 -1.70 -25.71
C ALA A 19 -18.10 -2.99 -26.53
N ALA A 20 -18.86 -2.88 -27.60
CA ALA A 20 -19.20 -3.94 -28.54
C ALA A 20 -18.07 -4.97 -28.71
N LEU A 21 -18.43 -6.24 -28.78
CA LEU A 21 -17.68 -7.31 -29.43
C LEU A 21 -17.44 -6.96 -30.93
N ALA A 22 -16.72 -5.87 -31.17
CA ALA A 22 -15.95 -5.76 -32.39
C ALA A 22 -14.90 -6.85 -32.24
N CYS A 23 -14.79 -7.75 -33.18
CA CYS A 23 -13.76 -8.78 -33.26
C CYS A 23 -12.42 -8.05 -33.23
N SER A 24 -11.88 -7.85 -32.01
CA SER A 24 -10.58 -7.19 -31.86
C SER A 24 -9.55 -8.14 -32.44
N ALA A 25 -8.63 -7.64 -33.26
CA ALA A 25 -7.56 -8.44 -33.82
C ALA A 25 -6.80 -9.16 -32.71
N GLU A 26 -6.62 -10.48 -32.84
CA GLU A 26 -5.83 -11.29 -31.91
C GLU A 26 -4.42 -11.51 -32.50
N PHE A 27 -3.44 -11.30 -31.64
CA PHE A 27 -2.02 -11.49 -31.94
C PHE A 27 -1.44 -12.53 -30.96
N ASN A 28 -1.13 -13.72 -31.43
CA ASN A 28 -0.61 -14.78 -30.59
C ASN A 28 0.93 -14.67 -30.50
N VAL A 29 1.48 -14.59 -29.28
CA VAL A 29 2.93 -14.43 -29.07
C VAL A 29 3.75 -15.55 -29.73
N LYS A 30 3.18 -16.75 -29.86
CA LYS A 30 3.83 -17.90 -30.56
C LYS A 30 4.09 -17.61 -32.04
N GLU A 31 3.21 -16.89 -32.70
CA GLU A 31 3.35 -16.52 -34.13
C GLU A 31 4.45 -15.50 -34.35
N PHE A 32 4.86 -14.78 -33.28
CA PHE A 32 5.98 -13.84 -33.28
C PHE A 32 7.28 -14.43 -32.75
N GLY A 33 7.30 -15.74 -32.52
CA GLY A 33 8.50 -16.50 -32.17
C GLY A 33 8.72 -16.74 -30.68
N ALA A 34 7.73 -16.50 -29.83
CA ALA A 34 7.83 -16.86 -28.41
C ALA A 34 7.88 -18.38 -28.24
N VAL A 35 8.82 -18.87 -27.46
CA VAL A 35 9.01 -20.30 -27.19
C VAL A 35 8.17 -20.76 -25.99
N GLY A 36 8.19 -20.02 -24.88
CA GLY A 36 7.40 -20.32 -23.69
C GLY A 36 7.77 -21.63 -23.00
N ASP A 37 9.05 -22.01 -23.02
CA ASP A 37 9.60 -23.22 -22.38
C ASP A 37 10.24 -22.94 -21.00
N GLY A 38 10.25 -21.66 -20.57
CA GLY A 38 10.87 -21.21 -19.32
C GLY A 38 12.38 -21.02 -19.38
N LEU A 39 13.01 -21.31 -20.51
CA LEU A 39 14.47 -21.24 -20.73
C LEU A 39 14.84 -20.16 -21.75
N ALA A 40 14.19 -20.18 -22.89
CA ALA A 40 14.41 -19.21 -23.95
C ALA A 40 13.96 -17.80 -23.52
N MET A 41 14.72 -16.76 -23.88
CA MET A 41 14.34 -15.37 -23.63
C MET A 41 13.30 -14.92 -24.64
N ASP A 42 12.06 -14.79 -24.20
CA ASP A 42 10.90 -14.44 -25.02
C ASP A 42 10.63 -12.93 -25.12
N THR A 43 11.46 -12.07 -24.52
CA THR A 43 11.26 -10.62 -24.47
C THR A 43 11.01 -10.00 -25.83
N VAL A 44 11.87 -10.34 -26.81
CA VAL A 44 11.79 -9.78 -28.15
C VAL A 44 10.51 -10.20 -28.87
N ALA A 45 10.12 -11.47 -28.72
CA ALA A 45 8.90 -12.01 -29.33
C ALA A 45 7.64 -11.35 -28.77
N LEU A 46 7.54 -11.23 -27.43
CA LEU A 46 6.42 -10.55 -26.78
C LEU A 46 6.37 -9.08 -27.18
N GLN A 47 7.52 -8.37 -27.19
CA GLN A 47 7.55 -6.97 -27.59
C GLN A 47 7.10 -6.78 -29.03
N LYS A 48 7.58 -7.60 -29.97
CA LYS A 48 7.14 -7.55 -31.37
C LYS A 48 5.64 -7.78 -31.51
N THR A 49 5.06 -8.68 -30.72
CA THR A 49 3.60 -8.93 -30.72
C THR A 49 2.83 -7.70 -30.27
N ILE A 50 3.27 -7.06 -29.17
CA ILE A 50 2.66 -5.82 -28.66
C ILE A 50 2.79 -4.70 -29.68
N ASP A 51 3.97 -4.58 -30.33
CA ASP A 51 4.23 -3.55 -31.34
C ASP A 51 3.33 -3.73 -32.57
N ALA A 52 3.18 -4.95 -33.04
CA ALA A 52 2.30 -5.29 -34.18
C ALA A 52 0.81 -5.03 -33.82
N CYS A 53 0.38 -5.40 -32.64
CA CYS A 53 -0.98 -5.15 -32.17
C CYS A 53 -1.27 -3.63 -32.10
N ASN A 54 -0.39 -2.85 -31.49
CA ASN A 54 -0.54 -1.39 -31.43
C ASN A 54 -0.50 -0.74 -32.82
N ALA A 55 0.40 -1.17 -33.71
CA ALA A 55 0.50 -0.66 -35.09
C ALA A 55 -0.75 -0.96 -35.94
N ALA A 56 -1.48 -2.03 -35.61
CA ALA A 56 -2.76 -2.38 -36.24
C ALA A 56 -3.96 -1.57 -35.66
N GLY A 57 -3.71 -0.65 -34.74
CA GLY A 57 -4.77 0.15 -34.11
C GLY A 57 -5.30 -0.45 -32.81
N GLY A 58 -4.62 -1.44 -32.26
CA GLY A 58 -4.97 -2.12 -31.01
C GLY A 58 -5.57 -3.52 -31.21
N GLY A 59 -5.83 -4.18 -30.11
CA GLY A 59 -6.35 -5.54 -30.09
C GLY A 59 -5.90 -6.35 -28.89
N MET A 60 -5.93 -7.68 -29.04
CA MET A 60 -5.56 -8.61 -27.99
C MET A 60 -4.22 -9.29 -28.31
N VAL A 61 -3.26 -9.13 -27.42
CA VAL A 61 -2.02 -9.93 -27.38
C VAL A 61 -2.28 -11.14 -26.50
N ARG A 62 -2.45 -12.29 -27.12
CA ARG A 62 -2.70 -13.55 -26.41
C ARG A 62 -1.40 -14.24 -26.05
N VAL A 63 -1.28 -14.61 -24.78
CA VAL A 63 -0.20 -15.42 -24.24
C VAL A 63 -0.76 -16.81 -23.90
N PRO A 64 -0.58 -17.82 -24.77
CA PRO A 64 -1.06 -19.20 -24.54
C PRO A 64 -0.36 -19.87 -23.35
N PRO A 65 -0.84 -21.04 -22.88
CA PRO A 65 -0.18 -21.80 -21.83
C PRO A 65 1.32 -22.02 -22.13
N GLY A 66 2.19 -21.75 -21.15
CA GLY A 66 3.64 -21.83 -21.27
C GLY A 66 4.35 -20.96 -20.24
N GLN A 67 5.66 -21.07 -20.16
CA GLN A 67 6.52 -20.31 -19.27
C GLN A 67 7.41 -19.36 -20.10
N TYR A 68 7.07 -18.09 -20.14
CA TYR A 68 7.75 -17.08 -20.97
C TYR A 68 8.77 -16.31 -20.13
N HIS A 69 10.05 -16.56 -20.35
CA HIS A 69 11.14 -15.87 -19.66
C HIS A 69 11.38 -14.50 -20.31
N ILE A 70 11.20 -13.42 -19.54
CA ILE A 70 11.22 -12.07 -20.09
C ILE A 70 12.05 -11.10 -19.22
N GLY A 71 12.65 -10.11 -19.90
CA GLY A 71 13.08 -8.85 -19.31
C GLY A 71 11.98 -7.80 -19.40
N THR A 72 12.34 -6.51 -19.44
CA THR A 72 11.38 -5.42 -19.55
C THR A 72 10.55 -5.50 -20.82
N ILE A 73 9.23 -5.42 -20.69
CA ILE A 73 8.25 -5.28 -21.77
C ILE A 73 7.58 -3.92 -21.68
N HIS A 74 7.49 -3.22 -22.81
CA HIS A 74 6.79 -1.94 -22.95
C HIS A 74 5.38 -2.17 -23.49
N LEU A 75 4.38 -1.93 -22.63
CA LEU A 75 2.98 -1.94 -23.02
C LEU A 75 2.64 -0.65 -23.79
N LYS A 76 1.72 -0.74 -24.72
CA LYS A 76 1.31 0.36 -25.59
C LYS A 76 -0.19 0.61 -25.54
N SER A 77 -0.60 1.77 -26.04
CA SER A 77 -2.02 2.15 -26.11
C SER A 77 -2.85 1.14 -26.89
N ASP A 78 -4.10 0.99 -26.48
CA ASP A 78 -5.12 0.16 -27.13
C ASP A 78 -4.78 -1.35 -27.17
N VAL A 79 -3.89 -1.80 -26.30
CA VAL A 79 -3.46 -3.21 -26.21
C VAL A 79 -4.05 -3.88 -24.97
N THR A 80 -4.69 -5.02 -25.18
CA THR A 80 -5.08 -5.97 -24.15
C THR A 80 -4.05 -7.10 -24.11
N LEU A 81 -3.30 -7.22 -23.01
CA LEU A 81 -2.42 -8.36 -22.73
C LEU A 81 -3.24 -9.44 -22.03
N SER A 82 -3.58 -10.52 -22.73
CA SER A 82 -4.41 -11.62 -22.24
C SER A 82 -3.57 -12.86 -21.95
N LEU A 83 -3.53 -13.28 -20.69
CA LEU A 83 -2.79 -14.47 -20.26
C LEU A 83 -3.76 -15.64 -20.06
N ASP A 84 -3.66 -16.66 -20.90
CA ASP A 84 -4.45 -17.86 -20.76
C ASP A 84 -4.17 -18.58 -19.43
N HIS A 85 -5.09 -19.41 -18.97
CA HIS A 85 -4.82 -20.32 -17.86
C HIS A 85 -3.60 -21.19 -18.18
N GLY A 86 -2.62 -21.24 -17.26
CA GLY A 86 -1.35 -21.93 -17.47
C GLY A 86 -0.27 -21.11 -18.19
N ALA A 87 -0.56 -19.86 -18.57
CA ALA A 87 0.47 -18.94 -19.04
C ALA A 87 1.19 -18.27 -17.86
N ALA A 88 2.51 -18.17 -17.93
CA ALA A 88 3.32 -17.47 -16.94
C ALA A 88 4.38 -16.59 -17.60
N LEU A 89 4.34 -15.29 -17.32
CA LEU A 89 5.45 -14.39 -17.62
C LEU A 89 6.44 -14.44 -16.45
N LEU A 90 7.65 -14.89 -16.71
CA LEU A 90 8.71 -15.09 -15.71
C LEU A 90 9.80 -14.03 -15.88
N GLY A 91 9.92 -13.12 -14.90
CA GLY A 91 10.96 -12.10 -14.90
C GLY A 91 12.37 -12.68 -14.89
N SER A 92 13.26 -12.11 -15.69
CA SER A 92 14.69 -12.42 -15.64
C SER A 92 15.27 -12.11 -14.26
N GLN A 93 16.20 -12.92 -13.80
CA GLN A 93 16.97 -12.67 -12.58
C GLN A 93 18.28 -11.91 -12.86
N ASN A 94 18.52 -11.50 -14.09
CA ASN A 94 19.64 -10.68 -14.48
C ASN A 94 19.22 -9.21 -14.60
N LEU A 95 19.80 -8.32 -13.80
CA LEU A 95 19.48 -6.89 -13.77
C LEU A 95 19.71 -6.18 -15.13
N ALA A 96 20.58 -6.71 -15.97
CA ALA A 96 20.85 -6.15 -17.31
C ALA A 96 19.63 -6.23 -18.24
N ASP A 97 18.71 -7.16 -18.00
CA ASP A 97 17.48 -7.34 -18.77
C ASP A 97 16.37 -6.32 -18.40
N TYR A 98 16.70 -5.38 -17.51
CA TYR A 98 15.83 -4.29 -17.07
C TYR A 98 16.48 -2.95 -17.36
N PRO A 99 16.51 -2.50 -18.64
CA PRO A 99 17.09 -1.22 -19.04
C PRO A 99 16.36 -0.05 -18.40
N ILE A 100 17.04 1.10 -18.32
CA ILE A 100 16.48 2.34 -17.79
C ILE A 100 16.23 3.41 -18.86
N ASP A 101 16.68 3.18 -20.06
CA ASP A 101 16.53 3.96 -21.33
C ASP A 101 15.91 5.36 -21.17
N GLY A 102 16.66 6.29 -20.57
CA GLY A 102 16.22 7.68 -20.38
C GLY A 102 15.15 7.89 -19.28
N LEU A 103 14.74 6.85 -18.58
CA LEU A 103 13.80 6.95 -17.49
C LEU A 103 14.49 7.51 -16.24
N ASP A 104 14.50 8.83 -16.09
CA ASP A 104 14.91 9.46 -14.84
C ASP A 104 13.68 9.76 -13.99
N ASP A 105 13.61 9.12 -12.83
CA ASP A 105 12.54 9.34 -11.87
C ASP A 105 13.11 9.59 -10.48
N PRO A 106 12.84 10.75 -9.87
CA PRO A 106 13.30 11.05 -8.52
C PRO A 106 12.60 10.23 -7.44
N ARG A 107 11.54 9.48 -7.76
CA ARG A 107 10.80 8.68 -6.80
C ARG A 107 11.60 7.48 -6.31
N GLU A 108 11.20 6.92 -5.21
CA GLU A 108 11.90 5.82 -4.54
C GLU A 108 12.08 4.60 -5.47
N GLY A 109 13.26 3.98 -5.41
CA GLY A 109 13.58 2.71 -6.07
C GLY A 109 14.00 2.79 -7.54
N GLY A 110 13.99 3.98 -8.17
CA GLY A 110 14.38 4.15 -9.57
C GLY A 110 13.39 3.57 -10.59
N PRO A 111 13.70 3.57 -11.89
CA PRO A 111 12.72 3.30 -12.94
C PRO A 111 12.55 1.83 -13.35
N ARG A 112 13.46 0.92 -12.98
CA ARG A 112 13.45 -0.48 -13.46
C ARG A 112 12.19 -1.24 -13.13
N CYS A 113 11.63 -1.95 -14.12
CA CYS A 113 10.45 -2.79 -13.94
C CYS A 113 10.34 -3.87 -15.02
N LEU A 114 9.52 -4.90 -14.76
CA LEU A 114 9.27 -5.96 -15.72
C LEU A 114 8.28 -5.52 -16.81
N LEU A 115 7.15 -4.93 -16.41
CA LEU A 115 6.17 -4.35 -17.32
C LEU A 115 6.14 -2.83 -17.16
N TYR A 116 6.25 -2.11 -18.26
CA TYR A 116 6.30 -0.66 -18.29
C TYR A 116 5.31 -0.05 -19.27
N ALA A 117 4.70 1.07 -18.93
CA ALA A 117 3.99 1.95 -19.85
C ALA A 117 4.16 3.41 -19.42
N ALA A 118 4.21 4.32 -20.39
CA ALA A 118 4.13 5.76 -20.15
C ALA A 118 3.25 6.42 -21.22
N ASP A 119 2.51 7.46 -20.81
CA ASP A 119 1.67 8.30 -21.67
C ASP A 119 0.71 7.50 -22.58
N ALA A 120 0.31 6.30 -22.12
CA ALA A 120 -0.50 5.36 -22.87
C ALA A 120 -1.95 5.35 -22.39
N VAL A 121 -2.86 4.94 -23.28
CA VAL A 121 -4.29 4.87 -22.97
C VAL A 121 -4.87 3.49 -23.32
N ASN A 122 -5.96 3.11 -22.67
CA ASN A 122 -6.71 1.89 -22.98
C ASN A 122 -5.86 0.60 -22.87
N ILE A 123 -5.11 0.45 -21.78
CA ILE A 123 -4.35 -0.77 -21.54
C ILE A 123 -5.15 -1.72 -20.64
N ARG A 124 -5.22 -2.99 -21.04
CA ARG A 124 -5.79 -4.07 -20.21
C ARG A 124 -4.77 -5.17 -19.99
N ILE A 125 -4.75 -5.72 -18.79
CA ILE A 125 -4.03 -6.95 -18.44
C ILE A 125 -5.05 -7.88 -17.82
N GLU A 126 -5.36 -8.97 -18.49
CA GLU A 126 -6.46 -9.84 -18.09
C GLU A 126 -6.15 -11.34 -18.28
N GLY A 127 -7.04 -12.17 -17.77
CA GLY A 127 -6.94 -13.64 -17.91
C GLY A 127 -6.65 -14.34 -16.59
N LEU A 128 -6.26 -15.61 -16.68
CA LEU A 128 -6.04 -16.50 -15.53
C LEU A 128 -4.57 -16.94 -15.41
N GLY A 129 -3.66 -16.24 -16.07
CA GLY A 129 -2.23 -16.49 -16.03
C GLY A 129 -1.53 -15.81 -14.85
N VAL A 130 -0.21 -15.88 -14.87
CA VAL A 130 0.67 -15.40 -13.80
C VAL A 130 1.72 -14.43 -14.35
N ILE A 131 1.97 -13.33 -13.66
CA ILE A 131 3.12 -12.45 -13.86
C ILE A 131 3.99 -12.57 -12.61
N ASP A 132 5.17 -13.16 -12.75
CA ASP A 132 6.06 -13.53 -11.65
C ASP A 132 7.43 -12.85 -11.83
N GLY A 133 7.74 -11.92 -10.96
CA GLY A 133 9.00 -11.17 -11.01
C GLY A 133 10.24 -12.00 -10.62
N ARG A 134 10.07 -13.19 -10.01
CA ARG A 134 11.15 -14.05 -9.50
C ARG A 134 12.19 -13.30 -8.64
N GLY A 135 11.71 -12.23 -7.96
CA GLY A 135 12.50 -11.25 -7.24
C GLY A 135 12.94 -11.73 -5.87
N THR A 136 13.91 -12.63 -5.78
CA THR A 136 14.46 -13.09 -4.50
C THR A 136 15.59 -12.17 -4.01
N ALA A 137 15.93 -12.25 -2.71
CA ALA A 137 17.03 -11.49 -2.13
C ALA A 137 18.41 -11.92 -2.67
N GLU A 138 18.52 -13.16 -3.16
CA GLU A 138 19.73 -13.69 -3.79
C GLU A 138 19.93 -13.09 -5.19
N ALA A 139 18.88 -13.01 -5.99
CA ALA A 139 18.94 -12.43 -7.34
C ALA A 139 19.03 -10.90 -7.30
N PHE A 140 18.32 -10.27 -6.37
CA PHE A 140 18.24 -8.82 -6.24
C PHE A 140 18.46 -8.39 -4.79
N PRO A 141 19.69 -8.43 -4.30
CA PRO A 141 19.99 -8.04 -2.91
C PRO A 141 19.68 -6.54 -2.69
N ARG A 142 19.17 -6.23 -1.48
CA ARG A 142 18.81 -4.85 -1.11
C ARG A 142 20.01 -3.92 -1.06
N THR A 143 21.13 -4.43 -0.55
CA THR A 143 22.35 -3.66 -0.37
C THR A 143 23.56 -4.45 -0.86
N ARG A 144 24.64 -3.74 -1.23
CA ARG A 144 25.92 -4.37 -1.52
C ARG A 144 26.46 -5.04 -0.24
N SER A 145 27.01 -6.25 -0.38
CA SER A 145 27.61 -6.97 0.74
C SER A 145 28.65 -6.11 1.47
N GLY A 146 28.54 -6.03 2.80
CA GLY A 146 29.43 -5.20 3.62
C GLY A 146 29.24 -3.68 3.51
N SER A 147 28.17 -3.22 2.87
CA SER A 147 27.88 -1.80 2.62
C SER A 147 26.44 -1.44 2.95
N LYS A 148 26.17 -0.14 3.16
CA LYS A 148 24.83 0.44 3.24
C LYS A 148 24.31 0.92 1.86
N GLU A 149 25.12 0.79 0.81
CA GLU A 149 24.75 1.17 -0.56
C GLU A 149 23.55 0.34 -1.03
N ARG A 150 22.46 1.01 -1.35
CA ARG A 150 21.25 0.36 -1.89
C ARG A 150 21.46 0.01 -3.36
N LEU A 151 21.17 -1.24 -3.70
CA LEU A 151 21.23 -1.72 -5.08
C LEU A 151 19.89 -1.54 -5.78
N PRO A 152 19.89 -1.32 -7.11
CA PRO A 152 18.68 -1.25 -7.89
C PRO A 152 17.97 -2.60 -7.94
N ARG A 153 16.65 -2.56 -7.82
CA ARG A 153 15.78 -3.75 -7.86
C ARG A 153 14.56 -3.43 -8.73
N PRO A 154 14.20 -4.27 -9.70
CA PRO A 154 13.06 -4.00 -10.58
C PRO A 154 11.72 -4.17 -9.86
N ARG A 155 10.75 -3.29 -10.19
CA ARG A 155 9.33 -3.48 -9.88
C ARG A 155 8.72 -4.54 -10.80
N LEU A 156 7.57 -5.06 -10.42
CA LEU A 156 6.85 -5.97 -11.29
C LEU A 156 6.15 -5.21 -12.43
N LEU A 157 5.42 -4.15 -12.09
CA LEU A 157 4.73 -3.31 -13.05
C LEU A 157 4.90 -1.84 -12.70
N ARG A 158 5.11 -0.99 -13.70
CA ARG A 158 5.15 0.44 -13.53
C ARG A 158 4.48 1.15 -14.71
N MET A 159 3.50 2.00 -14.40
CA MET A 159 2.86 2.84 -15.42
C MET A 159 2.90 4.30 -14.98
N VAL A 160 3.16 5.21 -15.92
CA VAL A 160 3.32 6.64 -15.69
C VAL A 160 2.40 7.41 -16.63
N ASN A 161 1.58 8.33 -16.09
CA ASN A 161 0.70 9.20 -16.87
C ASN A 161 -0.21 8.44 -17.86
N CYS A 162 -0.67 7.24 -17.48
CA CYS A 162 -1.55 6.40 -18.29
C CYS A 162 -3.01 6.61 -17.92
N ARG A 163 -3.93 6.30 -18.85
CA ARG A 163 -5.36 6.46 -18.63
C ARG A 163 -6.15 5.29 -19.16
N ASN A 164 -7.30 5.02 -18.52
CA ASN A 164 -8.19 3.91 -18.85
C ASN A 164 -7.47 2.56 -18.77
N LEU A 165 -7.13 2.19 -17.53
CA LEU A 165 -6.39 0.98 -17.21
C LEU A 165 -7.30 -0.06 -16.56
N ALA A 166 -7.23 -1.30 -17.01
CA ALA A 166 -7.98 -2.39 -16.39
C ALA A 166 -7.09 -3.62 -16.14
N PHE A 167 -7.20 -4.15 -14.92
CA PHE A 167 -6.48 -5.33 -14.45
C PHE A 167 -7.49 -6.35 -13.92
N SER A 168 -7.55 -7.55 -14.50
CA SER A 168 -8.53 -8.55 -14.07
C SER A 168 -8.00 -9.99 -14.12
N GLY A 169 -8.29 -10.74 -13.06
CA GLY A 169 -8.06 -12.19 -12.97
C GLY A 169 -6.61 -12.65 -12.85
N VAL A 170 -5.65 -11.90 -13.35
CA VAL A 170 -4.22 -12.26 -13.37
C VAL A 170 -3.64 -12.29 -11.95
N ALA A 171 -2.72 -13.24 -11.72
CA ALA A 171 -1.95 -13.32 -10.48
C ALA A 171 -0.57 -12.65 -10.64
N TYR A 172 -0.28 -11.68 -9.77
CA TYR A 172 0.99 -10.95 -9.69
C TYR A 172 1.82 -11.46 -8.51
N LYS A 173 3.07 -11.85 -8.75
CA LYS A 173 3.89 -12.54 -7.74
C LYS A 173 5.34 -12.07 -7.69
N ARG A 174 5.92 -12.16 -6.51
CA ARG A 174 7.35 -12.10 -6.20
C ARG A 174 8.13 -10.97 -6.91
N PRO A 175 7.81 -9.70 -6.71
CA PRO A 175 8.62 -8.59 -7.21
C PRO A 175 9.98 -8.55 -6.51
N ALA A 176 10.98 -7.95 -7.15
CA ALA A 176 12.26 -7.67 -6.47
C ALA A 176 12.19 -6.39 -5.64
N PHE A 177 11.25 -5.51 -5.93
CA PHE A 177 10.93 -4.28 -5.22
C PHE A 177 9.40 -4.15 -5.16
N TRP A 178 8.79 -2.99 -5.25
CA TRP A 178 7.34 -2.80 -5.26
C TRP A 178 6.66 -3.62 -6.36
N GLY A 179 5.45 -4.12 -6.08
CA GLY A 179 4.67 -4.90 -7.02
C GLY A 179 4.15 -4.06 -8.18
N ILE A 180 3.01 -3.41 -7.99
CA ILE A 180 2.34 -2.60 -9.00
C ILE A 180 2.45 -1.13 -8.61
N HIS A 181 3.13 -0.32 -9.41
CA HIS A 181 3.32 1.10 -9.16
C HIS A 181 2.72 1.94 -10.31
N LEU A 182 1.60 2.59 -10.03
CA LEU A 182 0.94 3.50 -10.95
C LEU A 182 1.20 4.95 -10.50
N ILE A 183 1.62 5.80 -11.43
CA ILE A 183 2.05 7.17 -11.17
C ILE A 183 1.26 8.12 -12.05
N ASP A 184 0.54 9.06 -11.45
CA ASP A 184 -0.25 10.08 -12.16
C ASP A 184 -1.22 9.48 -13.20
N CYS A 185 -1.69 8.25 -12.94
CA CYS A 185 -2.62 7.53 -13.81
C CYS A 185 -4.08 7.81 -13.44
N LYS A 186 -4.98 7.68 -14.43
CA LYS A 186 -6.41 7.97 -14.25
C LYS A 186 -7.29 6.88 -14.82
N ASP A 187 -8.51 6.76 -14.27
CA ASP A 187 -9.55 5.85 -14.72
C ASP A 187 -9.05 4.39 -14.68
N ILE A 188 -8.86 3.87 -13.46
CA ILE A 188 -8.17 2.61 -13.18
C ILE A 188 -9.13 1.63 -12.51
N VAL A 189 -9.17 0.40 -12.99
CA VAL A 189 -9.95 -0.69 -12.38
C VAL A 189 -9.05 -1.90 -12.11
N PHE A 190 -9.04 -2.35 -10.86
CA PHE A 190 -8.56 -3.68 -10.46
C PHE A 190 -9.76 -4.51 -10.04
N ASN A 191 -10.02 -5.63 -10.70
CA ASN A 191 -11.12 -6.52 -10.38
C ASN A 191 -10.69 -7.98 -10.33
N GLY A 192 -10.82 -8.61 -9.17
CA GLY A 192 -10.53 -10.02 -9.00
C GLY A 192 -9.07 -10.41 -9.23
N VAL A 193 -8.12 -9.48 -9.09
CA VAL A 193 -6.70 -9.81 -9.20
C VAL A 193 -6.19 -10.48 -7.94
N THR A 194 -5.21 -11.36 -8.12
CA THR A 194 -4.48 -11.99 -7.01
C THR A 194 -3.08 -11.39 -6.91
N VAL A 195 -2.74 -10.88 -5.74
CA VAL A 195 -1.42 -10.27 -5.46
C VAL A 195 -0.71 -11.07 -4.38
N ARG A 196 0.49 -11.61 -4.67
CA ARG A 196 1.29 -12.43 -3.77
C ARG A 196 2.73 -11.94 -3.77
N MET A 197 2.99 -10.89 -2.98
CA MET A 197 4.28 -10.22 -2.97
C MET A 197 5.21 -10.69 -1.86
N ARG A 198 4.71 -11.40 -0.85
CA ARG A 198 5.55 -11.95 0.22
C ARG A 198 6.63 -12.87 -0.36
N ASN A 199 7.87 -12.52 -0.11
CA ASN A 199 9.05 -13.30 -0.45
C ASN A 199 10.17 -12.97 0.56
N ASN A 200 11.39 -13.42 0.34
CA ASN A 200 12.52 -13.13 1.22
C ASN A 200 13.20 -11.77 0.94
N ASN A 201 12.60 -10.92 0.12
CA ASN A 201 13.12 -9.58 -0.18
C ASN A 201 12.36 -8.50 0.62
N TYR A 202 12.83 -7.26 0.55
CA TYR A 202 12.26 -6.10 1.25
C TYR A 202 11.54 -5.16 0.28
N ASN A 203 10.62 -4.34 0.80
CA ASN A 203 9.86 -3.36 0.04
C ASN A 203 9.08 -4.03 -1.13
N ASN A 204 8.45 -5.11 -0.83
CA ASN A 204 7.60 -5.84 -1.76
C ASN A 204 6.13 -5.49 -1.49
N ASP A 205 5.85 -4.20 -1.69
CA ASP A 205 4.53 -3.59 -1.59
C ASP A 205 3.58 -4.23 -2.63
N GLY A 206 2.28 -4.19 -2.36
CA GLY A 206 1.26 -4.72 -3.27
C GLY A 206 0.93 -3.76 -4.41
N LEU A 207 0.04 -2.81 -4.11
CA LEU A 207 -0.44 -1.78 -5.03
C LEU A 207 -0.01 -0.40 -4.52
N ASP A 208 0.86 0.28 -5.23
CA ASP A 208 1.29 1.64 -4.97
C ASP A 208 0.65 2.59 -6.00
N LEU A 209 -0.25 3.43 -5.56
CA LEU A 209 -0.96 4.41 -6.38
C LEU A 209 -0.44 5.82 -6.02
N ASP A 210 0.42 6.39 -6.85
CA ASP A 210 1.04 7.71 -6.61
C ASP A 210 0.38 8.78 -7.48
N GLY A 211 -0.43 9.66 -6.88
CA GLY A 211 -1.13 10.73 -7.59
C GLY A 211 -2.20 10.25 -8.56
N CYS A 212 -2.79 9.10 -8.32
CA CYS A 212 -3.81 8.51 -9.19
C CYS A 212 -5.21 9.06 -8.93
N GLU A 213 -6.06 9.06 -9.96
CA GLU A 213 -7.42 9.59 -9.91
C GLU A 213 -8.42 8.63 -10.52
N ASN A 214 -9.63 8.55 -9.96
CA ASN A 214 -10.71 7.64 -10.37
C ASN A 214 -10.27 6.18 -10.37
N VAL A 215 -10.06 5.61 -9.19
CA VAL A 215 -9.58 4.24 -9.02
C VAL A 215 -10.63 3.38 -8.35
N LEU A 216 -10.89 2.21 -8.91
CA LEU A 216 -11.69 1.15 -8.30
C LEU A 216 -10.80 -0.08 -8.08
N ILE A 217 -10.72 -0.53 -6.83
CA ILE A 217 -10.09 -1.81 -6.45
C ILE A 217 -11.18 -2.67 -5.82
N GLU A 218 -11.57 -3.74 -6.50
CA GLU A 218 -12.66 -4.57 -6.00
C GLU A 218 -12.39 -6.07 -6.13
N ASN A 219 -12.89 -6.83 -5.16
CA ASN A 219 -12.83 -8.29 -5.16
C ASN A 219 -11.40 -8.85 -5.29
N CYS A 220 -10.39 -8.12 -4.82
CA CYS A 220 -8.99 -8.50 -4.94
C CYS A 220 -8.52 -9.27 -3.70
N ASP A 221 -7.62 -10.21 -3.89
CA ASP A 221 -6.94 -10.95 -2.82
C ASP A 221 -5.45 -10.58 -2.81
N ILE A 222 -5.06 -9.73 -1.83
CA ILE A 222 -3.77 -9.04 -1.81
C ILE A 222 -2.98 -9.47 -0.58
N GLU A 223 -1.78 -10.00 -0.80
CA GLU A 223 -0.82 -10.34 0.24
C GLU A 223 0.54 -9.73 -0.10
N SER A 224 1.06 -8.87 0.80
CA SER A 224 2.34 -8.16 0.61
C SER A 224 3.31 -8.39 1.77
N GLY A 225 4.58 -8.20 1.50
CA GLY A 225 5.62 -8.22 2.53
C GLY A 225 5.94 -6.84 3.09
N ASP A 226 5.49 -5.78 2.40
CA ASP A 226 5.45 -4.38 2.86
C ASP A 226 4.01 -3.89 2.70
N ASP A 227 3.72 -2.62 2.47
CA ASP A 227 2.36 -2.07 2.40
C ASP A 227 1.51 -2.77 1.30
N ALA A 228 0.25 -3.14 1.59
CA ALA A 228 -0.56 -3.90 0.64
C ALA A 228 -1.30 -3.00 -0.36
N ILE A 229 -2.18 -2.13 0.12
CA ILE A 229 -2.82 -1.09 -0.68
C ILE A 229 -2.27 0.24 -0.17
N CYS A 230 -1.43 0.88 -0.97
CA CYS A 230 -0.71 2.07 -0.58
C CYS A 230 -1.03 3.24 -1.53
N LEU A 231 -1.73 4.25 -1.02
CA LEU A 231 -1.91 5.50 -1.72
C LEU A 231 -0.71 6.42 -1.42
N LYS A 232 -0.01 6.84 -2.45
CA LYS A 232 1.11 7.78 -2.38
C LYS A 232 0.74 9.07 -3.12
N SER A 233 1.27 10.17 -2.68
CA SER A 233 1.00 11.47 -3.30
C SER A 233 2.26 12.31 -3.28
N SER A 234 3.19 11.96 -4.15
CA SER A 234 4.48 12.64 -4.24
C SER A 234 4.34 14.05 -4.84
N LYS A 235 3.43 14.23 -5.78
CA LYS A 235 3.19 15.50 -6.48
C LYS A 235 1.70 15.82 -6.59
N ASN A 236 0.97 14.98 -7.30
CA ASN A 236 -0.46 15.12 -7.53
C ASN A 236 -1.27 14.41 -6.44
N PRO A 237 -2.49 14.84 -6.12
CA PRO A 237 -3.32 14.17 -5.13
C PRO A 237 -3.82 12.80 -5.66
N CYS A 238 -3.93 11.80 -4.76
CA CYS A 238 -4.83 10.69 -4.98
C CYS A 238 -6.26 11.15 -4.73
N ARG A 239 -7.15 10.96 -5.71
CA ARG A 239 -8.53 11.44 -5.62
C ARG A 239 -9.52 10.45 -6.17
N ASN A 240 -10.71 10.40 -5.54
CA ASN A 240 -11.81 9.56 -5.99
C ASN A 240 -11.40 8.08 -6.11
N ILE A 241 -11.03 7.51 -4.95
CA ILE A 241 -10.54 6.14 -4.84
C ILE A 241 -11.60 5.30 -4.12
N VAL A 242 -11.94 4.14 -4.67
CA VAL A 242 -12.82 3.17 -4.02
C VAL A 242 -12.11 1.84 -3.90
N VAL A 243 -12.13 1.29 -2.68
CA VAL A 243 -11.65 -0.07 -2.37
C VAL A 243 -12.78 -0.84 -1.75
N ARG A 244 -13.15 -2.00 -2.32
CA ARG A 244 -14.26 -2.79 -1.76
C ARG A 244 -14.15 -4.29 -2.01
N GLY A 245 -14.69 -5.07 -1.08
CA GLY A 245 -14.75 -6.52 -1.22
C GLY A 245 -13.38 -7.20 -1.28
N CYS A 246 -12.34 -6.59 -0.72
CA CYS A 246 -10.98 -7.09 -0.78
C CYS A 246 -10.59 -7.87 0.47
N ARG A 247 -9.80 -8.92 0.27
CA ARG A 247 -9.07 -9.64 1.31
C ARG A 247 -7.63 -9.19 1.28
N VAL A 248 -7.12 -8.67 2.40
CA VAL A 248 -5.80 -8.01 2.41
C VAL A 248 -4.97 -8.46 3.60
N ALA A 249 -3.74 -8.89 3.33
CA ALA A 249 -2.74 -9.21 4.34
C ALA A 249 -1.41 -8.49 4.04
N SER A 250 -0.69 -8.10 5.09
CA SER A 250 0.57 -7.39 4.94
C SER A 250 1.49 -7.62 6.13
N ASN A 251 2.81 -7.59 5.93
CA ASN A 251 3.71 -7.55 7.08
C ASN A 251 3.80 -6.15 7.71
N THR A 252 3.27 -5.10 7.04
CA THR A 252 3.30 -3.70 7.52
C THR A 252 1.91 -3.09 7.64
N ALA A 253 1.24 -2.74 6.53
CA ALA A 253 -0.09 -2.13 6.55
C ALA A 253 -1.00 -2.71 5.47
N ALA A 254 -2.25 -3.05 5.83
CA ALA A 254 -3.26 -3.45 4.85
C ALA A 254 -3.66 -2.26 3.96
N LEU A 255 -3.91 -1.11 4.58
CA LEU A 255 -4.27 0.14 3.92
C LEU A 255 -3.37 1.26 4.46
N LYS A 256 -2.62 1.90 3.57
CA LYS A 256 -1.73 3.01 3.92
C LYS A 256 -1.90 4.21 3.00
N PHE A 257 -1.97 5.39 3.60
CA PHE A 257 -1.90 6.67 2.92
C PHE A 257 -0.54 7.28 3.24
N GLY A 258 0.29 7.41 2.23
CA GLY A 258 1.65 7.93 2.41
C GLY A 258 2.75 6.82 2.33
N THR A 259 3.97 7.07 2.84
CA THR A 259 4.30 8.34 3.51
C THR A 259 4.37 9.56 2.59
N SER A 260 4.58 9.39 1.25
CA SER A 260 4.51 10.49 0.29
C SER A 260 3.12 11.11 0.32
N SER A 261 3.00 12.34 0.81
CA SER A 261 1.69 12.99 1.07
C SER A 261 1.65 14.48 0.68
N ARG A 262 2.54 14.91 -0.22
CA ARG A 262 2.61 16.32 -0.65
C ARG A 262 1.38 16.79 -1.43
N GLY A 263 0.87 16.00 -2.36
CA GLY A 263 -0.35 16.31 -3.13
C GLY A 263 -1.64 16.09 -2.35
N GLY A 264 -1.61 15.11 -1.44
CA GLY A 264 -2.74 14.78 -0.57
C GLY A 264 -3.61 13.60 -1.04
N PHE A 265 -4.66 13.32 -0.27
CA PHE A 265 -5.60 12.22 -0.46
C PHE A 265 -7.00 12.76 -0.24
N ILE A 266 -7.87 12.66 -1.24
CA ILE A 266 -9.15 13.34 -1.23
C ILE A 266 -10.23 12.41 -1.77
N ASP A 267 -11.36 12.31 -1.06
CA ASP A 267 -12.52 11.53 -1.48
C ASP A 267 -12.17 10.04 -1.67
N VAL A 268 -11.90 9.34 -0.56
CA VAL A 268 -11.57 7.91 -0.56
C VAL A 268 -12.60 7.12 0.23
N ASP A 269 -13.17 6.10 -0.38
CA ASP A 269 -14.10 5.13 0.22
C ASP A 269 -13.47 3.74 0.29
N VAL A 270 -13.47 3.13 1.48
CA VAL A 270 -13.00 1.76 1.68
C VAL A 270 -14.08 0.97 2.39
N SER A 271 -14.55 -0.11 1.79
CA SER A 271 -15.69 -0.82 2.39
C SER A 271 -15.71 -2.32 2.13
N ASN A 272 -16.37 -3.04 3.04
CA ASN A 272 -16.55 -4.49 2.94
C ASN A 272 -15.23 -5.25 2.73
N CYS A 273 -14.19 -4.92 3.49
CA CYS A 273 -12.88 -5.55 3.38
C CYS A 273 -12.53 -6.38 4.63
N TYR A 274 -11.72 -7.40 4.40
CA TYR A 274 -11.15 -8.24 5.44
C TYR A 274 -9.63 -8.03 5.48
N PHE A 275 -9.13 -7.44 6.57
CA PHE A 275 -7.70 -7.20 6.81
C PHE A 275 -7.18 -8.20 7.84
N HIS A 276 -6.11 -8.89 7.53
CA HIS A 276 -5.58 -9.90 8.43
C HIS A 276 -4.06 -10.01 8.35
N ASP A 277 -3.46 -10.60 9.39
CA ASP A 277 -2.00 -10.78 9.43
C ASP A 277 -1.22 -9.47 9.13
N CYS A 278 -1.59 -8.37 9.82
CA CYS A 278 -0.96 -7.05 9.65
C CYS A 278 -0.27 -6.60 10.95
N PRO A 279 0.87 -7.18 11.32
CA PRO A 279 1.48 -7.01 12.65
C PRO A 279 1.97 -5.60 12.95
N MET A 280 2.22 -4.76 11.95
CA MET A 280 2.64 -3.36 12.17
C MET A 280 1.49 -2.36 12.07
N GLY A 281 0.25 -2.85 11.86
CA GLY A 281 -0.95 -2.04 11.82
C GLY A 281 -1.80 -2.30 10.58
N ALA A 282 -3.09 -2.01 10.65
CA ALA A 282 -4.02 -2.28 9.57
C ALA A 282 -4.30 -1.03 8.72
N ILE A 283 -4.81 0.04 9.34
CA ILE A 283 -5.14 1.29 8.67
C ILE A 283 -4.16 2.38 9.12
N LYS A 284 -3.46 3.00 8.16
CA LYS A 284 -2.53 4.11 8.40
C LYS A 284 -2.87 5.30 7.51
N LEU A 285 -3.50 6.32 8.09
CA LEU A 285 -3.84 7.58 7.42
C LEU A 285 -2.81 8.65 7.78
N GLN A 286 -1.91 8.96 6.87
CA GLN A 286 -0.74 9.79 7.16
C GLN A 286 -0.67 10.99 6.21
N CYS A 287 -0.58 12.19 6.77
CA CYS A 287 -0.35 13.44 6.05
C CYS A 287 0.86 14.17 6.67
N VAL A 288 2.03 14.05 6.08
CA VAL A 288 3.31 14.47 6.69
C VAL A 288 4.21 15.33 5.79
N ASP A 289 3.80 15.56 4.54
CA ASP A 289 4.60 16.33 3.57
C ASP A 289 3.86 17.58 3.03
N GLY A 290 2.90 18.12 3.79
CA GLY A 290 2.23 19.37 3.48
C GLY A 290 0.96 19.26 2.63
N GLY A 291 0.49 18.07 2.29
CA GLY A 291 -0.74 17.86 1.52
C GLY A 291 -2.04 17.95 2.35
N ARG A 292 -3.14 17.58 1.72
CA ARG A 292 -4.46 17.51 2.37
C ARG A 292 -4.95 16.06 2.41
N LEU A 293 -5.38 15.59 3.57
CA LEU A 293 -6.08 14.33 3.71
C LEU A 293 -7.51 14.65 4.16
N GLU A 294 -8.46 14.49 3.25
CA GLU A 294 -9.82 14.97 3.46
C GLU A 294 -10.87 14.03 2.87
N ASN A 295 -12.01 13.89 3.57
CA ASN A 295 -13.18 13.12 3.12
C ASN A 295 -12.84 11.64 2.91
N ILE A 296 -12.47 10.98 3.99
CA ILE A 296 -12.17 9.56 4.01
C ILE A 296 -13.30 8.82 4.73
N ASP A 297 -13.92 7.87 4.06
CA ASP A 297 -14.93 6.97 4.65
C ASP A 297 -14.43 5.52 4.60
N ILE A 298 -14.35 4.88 5.76
CA ILE A 298 -13.92 3.49 5.90
C ILE A 298 -15.01 2.75 6.66
N SER A 299 -15.61 1.72 6.07
CA SER A 299 -16.77 1.08 6.66
C SER A 299 -16.85 -0.43 6.43
N ARG A 300 -17.48 -1.15 7.35
CA ARG A 300 -17.67 -2.60 7.27
C ARG A 300 -16.36 -3.34 7.06
N ILE A 301 -15.46 -3.17 8.02
CA ILE A 301 -14.13 -3.78 8.03
C ILE A 301 -14.04 -4.81 9.13
N VAL A 302 -13.55 -5.99 8.80
CA VAL A 302 -13.15 -7.02 9.77
C VAL A 302 -11.62 -7.11 9.78
N MET A 303 -11.04 -7.08 10.99
CA MET A 303 -9.60 -7.19 11.17
C MET A 303 -9.24 -8.33 12.11
N GLU A 304 -8.36 -9.20 11.68
CA GLU A 304 -7.84 -10.30 12.50
C GLU A 304 -6.33 -10.31 12.51
N GLU A 305 -5.75 -10.54 13.70
CA GLU A 305 -4.30 -10.59 13.89
C GLU A 305 -3.58 -9.33 13.37
N VAL A 306 -4.07 -8.17 13.79
CA VAL A 306 -3.44 -6.89 13.43
C VAL A 306 -2.68 -6.30 14.60
N GLY A 307 -1.72 -5.43 14.31
CA GLY A 307 -1.06 -4.58 15.30
C GLY A 307 -1.94 -3.37 15.65
N CYS A 308 -1.43 -2.14 15.53
CA CYS A 308 -2.27 -0.95 15.71
C CYS A 308 -3.42 -0.93 14.68
N PRO A 309 -4.69 -0.99 15.09
CA PRO A 309 -5.80 -1.13 14.15
C PRO A 309 -6.02 0.15 13.32
N VAL A 310 -5.88 1.32 13.94
CA VAL A 310 -6.07 2.62 13.30
C VAL A 310 -4.99 3.61 13.76
N PHE A 311 -4.21 4.09 12.81
CA PHE A 311 -3.21 5.13 13.01
C PHE A 311 -3.49 6.33 12.10
N ILE A 312 -3.85 7.47 12.68
CA ILE A 312 -4.11 8.73 11.98
C ILE A 312 -3.05 9.74 12.41
N ARG A 313 -2.22 10.21 11.46
CA ARG A 313 -1.10 11.09 11.75
C ARG A 313 -1.05 12.30 10.82
N LEU A 314 -1.15 13.49 11.39
CA LEU A 314 -0.69 14.73 10.80
C LEU A 314 0.72 15.02 11.34
N GLY A 315 1.68 15.25 10.47
CA GLY A 315 3.06 15.59 10.82
C GLY A 315 3.65 16.65 9.88
N ASN A 316 4.94 16.91 10.00
CA ASN A 316 5.64 17.84 9.12
C ASN A 316 7.05 17.35 8.79
N ARG A 317 7.11 16.31 7.97
CA ARG A 317 8.36 15.81 7.40
C ARG A 317 8.80 16.66 6.21
N GLY A 318 7.83 17.16 5.44
CA GLY A 318 7.99 18.19 4.43
C GLY A 318 8.85 17.84 3.22
N ARG A 319 8.77 16.61 2.71
CA ARG A 319 9.51 16.19 1.51
C ARG A 319 8.96 16.84 0.25
N LYS A 320 9.85 17.32 -0.63
CA LYS A 320 9.50 18.01 -1.87
C LYS A 320 9.36 17.08 -3.07
N TYR A 321 10.04 15.94 -3.11
CA TYR A 321 10.07 14.99 -4.23
C TYR A 321 10.49 15.62 -5.58
N GLU A 322 11.32 16.66 -5.54
CA GLU A 322 11.76 17.42 -6.71
C GLU A 322 13.04 16.85 -7.34
N ASN A 323 13.85 16.19 -6.52
CA ASN A 323 15.15 15.66 -6.95
C ASN A 323 15.52 14.36 -6.22
N LYS A 324 16.61 13.72 -6.66
CA LYS A 324 17.08 12.44 -6.07
C LYS A 324 17.55 12.57 -4.62
N THR A 325 17.94 13.75 -4.17
CA THR A 325 18.38 14.01 -2.79
C THR A 325 17.22 14.11 -1.82
N ASP A 326 16.00 14.36 -2.30
CA ASP A 326 14.77 14.32 -1.48
C ASP A 326 14.34 12.90 -1.10
N ARG A 327 15.12 11.89 -1.48
CA ARG A 327 14.85 10.50 -1.15
C ARG A 327 15.04 10.21 0.34
N HIS A 328 14.15 9.36 0.84
CA HIS A 328 14.23 8.87 2.20
C HIS A 328 15.55 8.13 2.45
N VAL A 329 16.29 8.56 3.45
CA VAL A 329 17.32 7.76 4.10
C VAL A 329 16.73 7.29 5.43
N ALA A 330 16.42 6.00 5.55
CA ALA A 330 15.86 5.42 6.77
C ALA A 330 16.75 5.79 7.97
N GLY A 331 16.15 6.42 8.98
CA GLY A 331 16.84 6.81 10.23
C GLY A 331 17.36 8.25 10.29
N GLN A 332 17.21 9.07 9.25
CA GLN A 332 17.64 10.48 9.27
C GLN A 332 16.49 11.49 9.55
N ASP A 333 15.28 11.02 9.74
CA ASP A 333 14.10 11.89 9.88
C ASP A 333 13.86 12.42 11.31
N ALA A 334 14.87 12.36 12.17
CA ALA A 334 14.77 12.91 13.51
C ALA A 334 15.28 14.36 13.53
N GLY A 335 14.40 15.34 13.42
CA GLY A 335 14.62 16.61 14.11
C GLY A 335 14.78 17.90 13.35
N SER A 336 14.69 17.99 12.04
CA SER A 336 14.63 19.32 11.40
C SER A 336 13.35 19.49 10.61
N GLN A 337 12.53 20.46 11.02
CA GLN A 337 11.46 20.93 10.15
C GLN A 337 12.09 21.55 8.90
N PRO A 338 11.66 21.15 7.70
CA PRO A 338 12.13 21.80 6.48
C PRO A 338 11.68 23.25 6.48
N GLU A 339 12.59 24.18 6.38
CA GLU A 339 12.25 25.60 6.27
C GLU A 339 11.33 25.83 5.07
N GLY A 340 10.21 26.50 5.32
CA GLY A 340 9.31 27.02 4.30
C GLY A 340 8.27 26.06 3.71
N MET A 341 8.15 24.82 4.21
CA MET A 341 7.05 23.94 3.82
C MET A 341 5.87 24.10 4.79
N PRO A 342 4.65 24.38 4.27
CA PRO A 342 3.47 24.46 5.13
C PRO A 342 3.13 23.07 5.69
N VAL A 343 2.62 23.04 6.91
CA VAL A 343 1.99 21.83 7.46
C VAL A 343 0.71 21.55 6.68
N GLY A 344 0.47 20.26 6.36
CA GLY A 344 -0.76 19.85 5.69
C GLY A 344 -2.00 19.95 6.57
N THR A 345 -3.11 19.44 6.05
CA THR A 345 -4.37 19.31 6.80
C THR A 345 -4.87 17.87 6.80
N LEU A 346 -5.47 17.45 7.92
CA LEU A 346 -6.08 16.13 8.04
C LEU A 346 -7.44 16.30 8.72
N LYS A 347 -8.52 16.06 7.98
CA LYS A 347 -9.87 16.26 8.49
C LYS A 347 -10.93 15.45 7.78
N ASN A 348 -12.11 15.36 8.41
CA ASN A 348 -13.28 14.68 7.86
C ASN A 348 -13.01 13.20 7.57
N VAL A 349 -12.62 12.46 8.59
CA VAL A 349 -12.41 11.00 8.55
C VAL A 349 -13.56 10.33 9.29
N ARG A 350 -14.22 9.38 8.65
CA ARG A 350 -15.20 8.51 9.28
C ARG A 350 -14.75 7.05 9.15
N ILE A 351 -14.73 6.35 10.26
CA ILE A 351 -14.51 4.90 10.31
C ILE A 351 -15.70 4.29 11.02
N SER A 352 -16.40 3.35 10.37
CA SER A 352 -17.60 2.77 10.94
C SER A 352 -17.74 1.27 10.68
N ASP A 353 -18.54 0.63 11.53
CA ASP A 353 -18.86 -0.79 11.41
C ASP A 353 -17.58 -1.63 11.29
N LEU A 354 -16.69 -1.48 12.27
CA LEU A 354 -15.38 -2.13 12.28
C LEU A 354 -15.25 -3.06 13.48
N SER A 355 -14.85 -4.30 13.23
CA SER A 355 -14.44 -5.24 14.29
C SER A 355 -12.96 -5.59 14.13
N ALA A 356 -12.21 -5.64 15.26
CA ALA A 356 -10.79 -5.94 15.21
C ALA A 356 -10.32 -6.79 16.41
N THR A 357 -9.40 -7.71 16.10
CA THR A 357 -8.58 -8.39 17.10
C THR A 357 -7.14 -7.95 16.95
N VAL A 358 -6.66 -7.18 17.93
CA VAL A 358 -5.27 -6.73 18.00
C VAL A 358 -4.45 -7.81 18.68
N THR A 359 -3.34 -8.23 18.07
CA THR A 359 -2.50 -9.30 18.60
C THR A 359 -1.06 -8.86 18.78
N ILE A 360 -0.40 -9.43 19.78
CA ILE A 360 1.05 -9.41 19.91
C ILE A 360 1.56 -10.55 19.05
N GLU A 361 2.42 -10.22 18.10
CA GLU A 361 2.78 -11.12 17.03
C GLU A 361 3.51 -12.38 17.50
N GLU A 362 2.79 -13.50 17.60
CA GLU A 362 3.42 -14.83 17.75
C GLU A 362 4.16 -15.28 16.50
N ARG A 363 3.73 -14.81 15.34
CA ARG A 363 4.31 -15.17 14.04
C ARG A 363 5.71 -14.58 13.83
N GLU A 364 5.98 -13.36 14.31
CA GLU A 364 7.34 -12.80 14.35
C GLU A 364 8.26 -13.63 15.24
N LYS A 365 7.70 -14.17 16.33
CA LYS A 365 8.42 -15.13 17.21
C LYS A 365 8.76 -16.40 16.45
N ALA A 366 7.84 -16.96 15.70
CA ALA A 366 8.05 -18.15 14.88
C ALA A 366 9.05 -17.90 13.74
N LEU A 367 8.96 -16.76 13.06
CA LEU A 367 9.90 -16.36 12.00
C LEU A 367 11.30 -16.10 12.56
N ARG A 368 11.43 -15.39 13.68
CA ARG A 368 12.73 -15.18 14.34
C ARG A 368 13.35 -16.48 14.86
N ALA A 369 12.53 -17.39 15.35
CA ALA A 369 12.97 -18.73 15.74
C ALA A 369 13.48 -19.54 14.55
N THR A 370 12.78 -19.48 13.42
CA THR A 370 13.16 -20.18 12.18
C THR A 370 14.45 -19.61 11.59
N TYR A 371 14.63 -18.28 11.59
CA TYR A 371 15.81 -17.62 11.02
C TYR A 371 17.06 -17.65 11.88
N LYS A 372 16.94 -17.84 13.20
CA LYS A 372 18.10 -17.74 14.14
C LYS A 372 18.38 -18.99 14.94
N GLY A 373 17.62 -20.07 14.74
CA GLY A 373 17.77 -21.29 15.57
C GLY A 373 17.50 -21.07 17.06
N LEU A 374 16.83 -19.95 17.40
CA LEU A 374 16.52 -19.61 18.79
C LEU A 374 15.18 -20.24 19.17
N THR A 375 15.22 -21.19 20.10
CA THR A 375 14.03 -21.63 20.83
C THR A 375 13.56 -20.47 21.69
N LEU A 376 12.38 -19.92 21.38
CA LEU A 376 11.76 -18.86 22.19
C LEU A 376 11.35 -19.47 23.54
N ASP A 377 11.96 -18.92 24.60
CA ASP A 377 11.53 -19.21 25.95
C ASP A 377 10.10 -18.61 26.15
N LYS A 378 9.13 -19.47 26.33
CA LYS A 378 7.74 -19.09 26.60
C LYS A 378 7.57 -18.29 27.91
N THR A 379 8.61 -18.17 28.70
CA THR A 379 8.62 -17.44 29.99
C THR A 379 9.05 -15.98 29.83
N LEU A 380 9.54 -15.54 28.67
CA LEU A 380 9.88 -14.14 28.43
C LEU A 380 8.60 -13.28 28.37
N GLY A 381 8.54 -12.31 29.26
CA GLY A 381 7.46 -11.32 29.26
C GLY A 381 7.35 -10.56 27.93
N VAL A 382 6.20 -9.95 27.67
CA VAL A 382 5.97 -9.14 26.47
C VAL A 382 6.91 -7.94 26.47
N THR A 383 7.70 -7.79 25.42
CA THR A 383 8.66 -6.70 25.29
C THR A 383 7.99 -5.37 24.92
N ASP A 384 8.64 -4.24 25.20
CA ASP A 384 8.18 -2.92 24.78
C ASP A 384 7.99 -2.81 23.25
N ALA A 385 8.85 -3.49 22.49
CA ALA A 385 8.74 -3.53 21.03
C ALA A 385 7.45 -4.25 20.56
N GLU A 386 7.05 -5.31 21.24
CA GLU A 386 5.80 -6.03 20.95
C GLU A 386 4.57 -5.21 21.38
N LYS A 387 4.62 -4.62 22.59
CA LYS A 387 3.54 -3.73 23.07
C LYS A 387 3.35 -2.51 22.16
N SER A 388 4.43 -1.92 21.67
CA SER A 388 4.35 -0.73 20.80
C SER A 388 3.71 -1.03 19.46
N LYS A 389 3.94 -2.22 18.88
CA LYS A 389 3.29 -2.64 17.63
C LYS A 389 1.81 -2.96 17.83
N ALA A 390 1.46 -3.64 18.91
CA ALA A 390 0.07 -3.91 19.29
C ALA A 390 -0.58 -2.71 20.00
N GLY A 391 -0.33 -1.51 19.47
CA GLY A 391 -0.74 -0.26 20.09
C GLY A 391 -2.25 0.03 19.98
N PRO A 392 -2.72 1.03 20.74
CA PRO A 392 -4.10 1.49 20.69
C PRO A 392 -4.42 2.20 19.36
N ILE A 393 -5.69 2.54 19.16
CA ILE A 393 -6.07 3.56 18.19
C ILE A 393 -5.24 4.82 18.48
N MET A 394 -4.54 5.34 17.48
CA MET A 394 -3.78 6.59 17.64
C MET A 394 -4.25 7.64 16.65
N ILE A 395 -4.69 8.79 17.18
CA ILE A 395 -5.07 9.98 16.40
C ILE A 395 -4.16 11.11 16.87
N SER A 396 -3.22 11.56 16.02
CA SER A 396 -2.19 12.51 16.43
C SER A 396 -1.93 13.58 15.39
N GLY A 397 -2.26 14.83 15.74
CA GLY A 397 -1.70 16.03 15.13
C GLY A 397 -0.32 16.36 15.67
N ILE A 398 0.10 17.63 15.50
CA ILE A 398 1.32 18.21 16.04
C ILE A 398 1.00 19.54 16.71
N PRO A 399 1.89 20.09 17.56
CA PRO A 399 1.63 21.38 18.21
C PRO A 399 1.23 22.47 17.21
N GLY A 400 0.08 23.13 17.47
CA GLY A 400 -0.47 24.17 16.60
C GLY A 400 -1.23 23.68 15.37
N HIS A 401 -1.20 22.37 15.04
CA HIS A 401 -1.88 21.80 13.89
C HIS A 401 -2.64 20.53 14.29
N ARG A 402 -3.96 20.60 14.27
CA ARG A 402 -4.84 19.56 14.77
C ARG A 402 -5.36 18.65 13.67
N VAL A 403 -5.56 17.38 14.02
CA VAL A 403 -6.44 16.49 13.27
C VAL A 403 -7.88 16.85 13.60
N GLU A 404 -8.74 17.05 12.60
CA GLU A 404 -10.08 17.60 12.80
C GLU A 404 -11.18 16.68 12.27
N ASN A 405 -12.32 16.67 12.98
CA ASN A 405 -13.56 16.00 12.55
C ASN A 405 -13.33 14.50 12.23
N VAL A 406 -12.97 13.72 13.25
CA VAL A 406 -12.85 12.26 13.14
C VAL A 406 -14.01 11.61 13.88
N VAL A 407 -14.72 10.73 13.20
CA VAL A 407 -15.82 9.95 13.77
C VAL A 407 -15.48 8.46 13.70
N LEU A 408 -15.49 7.80 14.86
CA LEU A 408 -15.47 6.35 14.99
C LEU A 408 -16.87 5.89 15.41
N GLU A 409 -17.52 5.03 14.63
CA GLU A 409 -18.92 4.67 14.87
C GLU A 409 -19.14 3.15 14.72
N ASN A 410 -19.80 2.51 15.68
CA ASN A 410 -20.01 1.06 15.71
C ASN A 410 -18.68 0.29 15.62
N ILE A 411 -17.77 0.54 16.53
CA ILE A 411 -16.43 -0.05 16.57
C ILE A 411 -16.36 -1.07 17.71
N GLU A 412 -15.86 -2.26 17.42
CA GLU A 412 -15.57 -3.28 18.43
C GLU A 412 -14.12 -3.76 18.29
N ILE A 413 -13.27 -3.52 19.30
CA ILE A 413 -11.86 -3.90 19.26
C ILE A 413 -11.45 -4.59 20.54
N SER A 414 -10.82 -5.77 20.38
CA SER A 414 -10.18 -6.51 21.46
C SER A 414 -8.66 -6.37 21.40
N PHE A 415 -8.08 -5.79 22.44
CA PHE A 415 -6.65 -5.60 22.59
C PHE A 415 -6.00 -6.69 23.44
N PRO A 416 -4.68 -6.92 23.34
CA PRO A 416 -4.01 -7.96 24.14
C PRO A 416 -3.94 -7.63 25.64
N GLY A 417 -3.85 -6.35 26.02
CA GLY A 417 -3.53 -5.92 27.37
C GLY A 417 -2.01 -5.82 27.61
N HIS A 418 -1.56 -6.27 28.81
CA HIS A 418 -0.15 -6.28 29.27
C HIS A 418 0.45 -4.92 29.64
N GLY A 419 -0.33 -3.84 29.70
CA GLY A 419 0.17 -2.56 30.19
C GLY A 419 0.51 -2.60 31.66
N THR A 420 1.58 -1.93 32.05
CA THR A 420 2.09 -1.87 33.42
C THR A 420 1.97 -0.45 33.98
N GLU A 421 2.14 -0.28 35.30
CA GLU A 421 2.18 1.04 35.91
C GLU A 421 3.28 1.95 35.36
N ALA A 422 4.40 1.38 34.94
CA ALA A 422 5.46 2.13 34.27
C ALA A 422 5.03 2.68 32.91
N ASP A 423 4.15 1.96 32.19
CA ASP A 423 3.65 2.39 30.89
C ASP A 423 2.67 3.58 31.02
N VAL A 424 1.96 3.72 32.14
CA VAL A 424 1.07 4.86 32.43
C VAL A 424 1.84 6.18 32.43
N LYS A 425 3.06 6.19 32.90
CA LYS A 425 3.89 7.38 33.13
C LYS A 425 4.78 7.72 31.93
N ARG A 426 4.66 7.00 30.81
CA ARG A 426 5.50 7.23 29.64
C ARG A 426 5.15 8.56 28.95
N GLU A 427 6.19 9.34 28.71
CA GLU A 427 6.10 10.51 27.85
C GLU A 427 6.13 10.09 26.40
N VAL A 428 5.24 10.66 25.60
CA VAL A 428 5.14 10.41 24.16
C VAL A 428 5.77 11.57 23.42
N ALA A 429 6.87 11.34 22.71
CA ALA A 429 7.56 12.36 21.93
C ALA A 429 6.63 12.99 20.86
N GLU A 430 6.85 14.26 20.53
CA GLU A 430 6.09 14.92 19.46
C GLU A 430 6.44 14.38 18.08
N ASP A 431 7.71 14.08 17.84
CA ASP A 431 8.23 13.49 16.60
C ASP A 431 7.64 14.15 15.33
N VAL A 432 7.62 15.47 15.29
CA VAL A 432 6.93 16.29 14.27
C VAL A 432 7.35 15.93 12.86
N ALA A 433 8.65 15.72 12.64
CA ALA A 433 9.24 15.45 11.32
C ALA A 433 9.64 13.98 11.11
N ARG A 434 9.37 13.11 12.08
CA ARG A 434 9.75 11.70 12.00
C ARG A 434 8.93 10.94 10.96
N TYR A 435 9.53 9.89 10.40
CA TYR A 435 8.82 8.89 9.60
C TYR A 435 7.63 8.34 10.40
N PRO A 436 6.39 8.40 9.88
CA PRO A 436 5.19 8.17 10.67
C PRO A 436 4.84 6.68 10.75
N GLU A 437 5.37 6.01 11.74
CA GLU A 437 4.93 4.67 12.14
C GLU A 437 4.52 4.70 13.61
N GLN A 438 3.38 4.12 13.95
CA GLN A 438 2.81 4.19 15.29
C GLN A 438 3.79 3.64 16.34
N TYR A 439 4.44 2.51 16.07
CA TYR A 439 5.37 1.87 16.98
C TYR A 439 6.66 2.70 17.26
N PHE A 440 6.97 3.73 16.47
CA PHE A 440 8.06 4.65 16.75
C PHE A 440 7.77 5.58 17.92
N PHE A 441 6.52 5.77 18.30
CA PHE A 441 6.14 6.49 19.51
C PHE A 441 6.34 5.65 20.78
N GLY A 442 6.77 4.39 20.64
CA GLY A 442 6.96 3.47 21.75
C GLY A 442 5.63 2.94 22.32
N VAL A 443 5.67 2.47 23.55
CA VAL A 443 4.48 2.02 24.28
C VAL A 443 3.70 3.26 24.72
N LEU A 444 2.46 3.39 24.24
CA LEU A 444 1.61 4.53 24.58
C LEU A 444 0.96 4.36 25.97
N PRO A 445 0.67 5.46 26.69
CA PRO A 445 0.07 5.43 28.02
C PRO A 445 -1.42 5.05 28.04
N ALA A 446 -1.98 4.69 26.89
CA ALA A 446 -3.34 4.19 26.72
C ALA A 446 -3.33 2.78 26.13
N TRP A 447 -4.33 1.95 26.46
CA TRP A 447 -4.49 0.64 25.84
C TRP A 447 -5.54 0.63 24.73
N GLY A 448 -6.56 1.51 24.76
CA GLY A 448 -7.65 1.56 23.79
C GLY A 448 -7.50 2.66 22.76
N ALA A 449 -7.33 3.92 23.19
CA ALA A 449 -7.13 5.05 22.29
C ALA A 449 -6.18 6.12 22.87
N TYR A 450 -5.30 6.66 22.04
CA TYR A 450 -4.45 7.80 22.35
C TYR A 450 -4.73 8.91 21.35
N VAL A 451 -5.27 10.03 21.81
CA VAL A 451 -5.66 11.16 20.96
C VAL A 451 -4.89 12.40 21.39
N ARG A 452 -4.16 13.02 20.45
CA ARG A 452 -3.34 14.21 20.72
C ARG A 452 -3.44 15.25 19.61
N HIS A 453 -3.45 16.54 19.99
CA HIS A 453 -3.57 17.66 19.06
C HIS A 453 -4.70 17.45 18.07
N ALA A 454 -5.92 17.33 18.58
CA ALA A 454 -7.09 16.99 17.81
C ALA A 454 -8.29 17.87 18.13
N LYS A 455 -9.24 17.97 17.21
CA LYS A 455 -10.46 18.74 17.35
C LYS A 455 -11.66 18.04 16.79
N ASN A 456 -12.80 18.08 17.53
CA ASN A 456 -14.05 17.42 17.14
C ASN A 456 -13.86 15.92 16.85
N ILE A 457 -13.50 15.17 17.87
CA ILE A 457 -13.34 13.72 17.82
C ILE A 457 -14.56 13.08 18.46
N GLU A 458 -15.23 12.20 17.74
CA GLU A 458 -16.47 11.58 18.22
C GLU A 458 -16.38 10.05 18.16
N PHE A 459 -16.59 9.40 19.29
CA PHE A 459 -16.73 7.96 19.46
C PHE A 459 -18.19 7.64 19.71
N LYS A 460 -18.85 6.97 18.75
CA LYS A 460 -20.26 6.58 18.81
C LYS A 460 -20.35 5.06 18.84
N ASN A 461 -20.92 4.51 19.90
CA ASN A 461 -21.05 3.07 20.05
C ASN A 461 -19.70 2.36 19.84
N VAL A 462 -18.68 2.75 20.61
CA VAL A 462 -17.32 2.22 20.53
C VAL A 462 -17.03 1.33 21.73
N SER A 463 -16.89 0.03 21.50
CA SER A 463 -16.57 -0.99 22.49
C SER A 463 -15.09 -1.38 22.38
N LEU A 464 -14.32 -1.04 23.39
CA LEU A 464 -12.91 -1.41 23.48
C LEU A 464 -12.73 -2.31 24.71
N SER A 465 -12.06 -3.44 24.53
CA SER A 465 -11.81 -4.42 25.60
C SER A 465 -10.37 -4.91 25.57
N THR A 466 -9.90 -5.47 26.68
CA THR A 466 -8.60 -6.15 26.78
C THR A 466 -8.81 -7.61 27.15
N ARG A 467 -8.02 -8.50 26.54
CA ARG A 467 -8.05 -9.94 26.87
C ARG A 467 -7.35 -10.26 28.17
N LEU A 468 -6.34 -9.48 28.54
CA LEU A 468 -5.59 -9.59 29.79
C LEU A 468 -5.61 -8.24 30.51
N ALA A 469 -5.31 -8.24 31.79
CA ALA A 469 -5.26 -7.02 32.59
C ALA A 469 -4.28 -6.00 32.00
N ASP A 470 -4.69 -4.73 32.03
CA ASP A 470 -3.88 -3.60 31.61
C ASP A 470 -4.02 -2.48 32.63
N GLN A 471 -2.92 -1.90 33.08
CA GLN A 471 -2.91 -0.84 34.08
C GLN A 471 -2.97 0.56 33.50
N ARG A 472 -2.89 0.70 32.17
CA ARG A 472 -3.01 1.97 31.49
C ARG A 472 -4.48 2.41 31.41
N GLU A 473 -4.72 3.68 31.16
CA GLU A 473 -6.05 4.20 30.89
C GLU A 473 -6.61 3.65 29.56
N LYS A 474 -7.95 3.51 29.49
CA LYS A 474 -8.64 3.12 28.24
C LYS A 474 -8.41 4.16 27.15
N ILE A 475 -8.59 5.45 27.48
CA ILE A 475 -8.46 6.58 26.56
C ILE A 475 -7.61 7.65 27.22
N VAL A 476 -6.60 8.14 26.50
CA VAL A 476 -5.78 9.28 26.92
C VAL A 476 -5.93 10.40 25.91
N LEU A 477 -6.26 11.60 26.38
CA LEU A 477 -6.47 12.81 25.58
C LEU A 477 -5.43 13.87 25.95
N VAL A 478 -4.70 14.40 24.95
CA VAL A 478 -3.68 15.45 25.15
C VAL A 478 -3.91 16.57 24.14
N ASP A 479 -4.20 17.79 24.60
CA ASP A 479 -4.54 18.93 23.74
C ASP A 479 -5.66 18.60 22.75
N VAL A 480 -6.80 18.15 23.28
CA VAL A 480 -7.99 17.79 22.48
C VAL A 480 -9.13 18.75 22.76
N GLU A 481 -9.68 19.36 21.72
CA GLU A 481 -10.84 20.22 21.77
C GLU A 481 -12.08 19.50 21.23
N GLY A 482 -13.10 19.30 22.08
CA GLY A 482 -14.36 18.70 21.64
C GLY A 482 -14.24 17.18 21.39
N PHE A 483 -13.96 16.42 22.46
CA PHE A 483 -14.10 14.97 22.46
C PHE A 483 -15.49 14.55 22.98
N ALA A 484 -16.14 13.63 22.31
CA ALA A 484 -17.41 13.06 22.73
C ALA A 484 -17.41 11.54 22.61
N GLU A 485 -17.79 10.83 23.69
CA GLU A 485 -18.11 9.39 23.72
C GLU A 485 -19.62 9.23 23.96
N ARG A 486 -20.33 8.51 23.07
CA ARG A 486 -21.80 8.36 23.10
C ARG A 486 -22.22 6.91 22.84
#